data_3d70a08be4c226d6075acc025189d2a0
#
_entry.id   3d70a08be4c226d6075acc025189d2a0
#
_cell.length_a   1.000
_cell.length_b   1.000
_cell.length_c   1.000
_cell.angle_alpha   90.00
_cell.angle_beta   90.00
_cell.angle_gamma   90.00
#
_symmetry.space_group_name_H-M   'P 1'
#
loop_
_entity.id
_entity.type
_entity.pdbx_description
1 polymer ?
#
loop_
_entity_poly.entity_id
_entity_poly.type
_entity_poly.pdbx_seq_one_letter_code
_entity_poly.pdbx_strand_id
1 'polypeptide(L)'
;MAEFILGMNAKIYYGTNTTDTLTDLPELSNVKDVTLNLEAGEADVTTRANSGWRATAPTLRECTCEFEMVWKDSDAGFTAVKDAFLNATTLKLAGLTGDKGVANSEGPMGDFSITNFSRNEALEEAIMVSVTAKLAKFDQWVKTTGV
;
A
#
# COMPACT_ATOMS: atom_id res chain seq x y z
N MET A 1 -17.91 -19.48 9.74
CA MET A 1 -16.60 -18.89 9.45
C MET A 1 -16.51 -18.59 7.96
N ALA A 2 -16.06 -17.39 7.63
CA ALA A 2 -15.87 -17.04 6.22
C ALA A 2 -14.58 -17.67 5.70
N GLU A 3 -14.64 -18.29 4.54
CA GLU A 3 -13.47 -18.85 3.89
C GLU A 3 -12.76 -17.83 2.99
N PHE A 4 -13.33 -16.65 2.86
CA PHE A 4 -12.78 -15.59 2.02
C PHE A 4 -12.93 -14.24 2.73
N ILE A 5 -12.11 -13.30 2.31
CA ILE A 5 -12.09 -11.94 2.86
C ILE A 5 -12.58 -11.00 1.79
N LEU A 6 -13.57 -10.17 2.13
CA LEU A 6 -14.13 -9.21 1.19
C LEU A 6 -13.25 -7.96 1.12
N GLY A 7 -13.07 -7.45 -0.10
CA GLY A 7 -12.28 -6.24 -0.30
C GLY A 7 -12.82 -5.03 0.46
N MET A 8 -14.12 -4.97 0.67
CA MET A 8 -14.71 -3.86 1.42
C MET A 8 -14.27 -3.81 2.88
N ASN A 9 -13.75 -4.91 3.41
CA ASN A 9 -13.28 -4.98 4.78
C ASN A 9 -11.78 -4.67 4.90
N ALA A 10 -11.07 -4.61 3.79
CA ALA A 10 -9.66 -4.26 3.79
C ALA A 10 -9.50 -2.78 4.16
N LYS A 11 -8.43 -2.46 4.86
CA LYS A 11 -8.16 -1.10 5.31
C LYS A 11 -6.72 -0.72 5.04
N ILE A 12 -6.52 0.56 4.77
CA ILE A 12 -5.20 1.13 4.60
C ILE A 12 -5.01 2.21 5.67
N TYR A 13 -3.82 2.20 6.28
CA TYR A 13 -3.47 3.15 7.33
C TYR A 13 -2.30 4.01 6.87
N TYR A 14 -2.20 5.23 7.39
CA TYR A 14 -1.14 6.15 6.99
C TYR A 14 -0.49 6.78 8.22
N GLY A 15 0.73 7.27 8.03
CA GLY A 15 1.45 8.00 9.07
C GLY A 15 2.42 8.99 8.46
N THR A 16 2.55 10.13 9.07
CA THR A 16 3.45 11.19 8.59
C THR A 16 4.84 11.11 9.21
N ASN A 17 5.00 10.29 10.23
CA ASN A 17 6.27 10.12 10.94
C ASN A 17 6.83 8.73 10.66
N THR A 18 8.08 8.65 10.21
CA THR A 18 8.72 7.38 9.87
C THR A 18 8.92 6.45 11.07
N THR A 19 8.82 6.97 12.28
CA THR A 19 8.94 6.18 13.51
C THR A 19 7.60 5.64 14.02
N ASP A 20 6.50 5.98 13.36
CA ASP A 20 5.17 5.51 13.77
C ASP A 20 5.06 3.99 13.71
N THR A 21 4.39 3.41 14.70
CA THR A 21 4.04 1.99 14.71
C THR A 21 2.61 1.83 14.25
N LEU A 22 2.20 0.59 13.95
CA LEU A 22 0.85 0.34 13.45
C LEU A 22 -0.25 0.92 14.36
N THR A 23 -0.04 0.90 15.68
CA THR A 23 -1.03 1.43 16.62
C THR A 23 -1.18 2.95 16.51
N ASP A 24 -0.17 3.63 15.98
CA ASP A 24 -0.17 5.08 15.83
C ASP A 24 -0.79 5.55 14.51
N LEU A 25 -1.05 4.63 13.60
CA LEU A 25 -1.51 4.98 12.25
C LEU A 25 -3.04 5.11 12.20
N PRO A 26 -3.56 6.29 11.84
CA PRO A 26 -5.00 6.42 11.58
C PRO A 26 -5.37 5.76 10.25
N GLU A 27 -6.62 5.40 10.12
CA GLU A 27 -7.14 4.83 8.89
C GLU A 27 -7.25 5.89 7.79
N LEU A 28 -6.83 5.53 6.59
CA LEU A 28 -7.05 6.36 5.41
C LEU A 28 -8.42 6.00 4.85
N SER A 29 -9.46 6.63 5.37
CA SER A 29 -10.85 6.25 5.09
C SER A 29 -11.40 6.82 3.79
N ASN A 30 -10.71 7.78 3.20
CA ASN A 30 -11.18 8.47 1.99
C ASN A 30 -10.74 7.76 0.70
N VAL A 31 -10.47 6.47 0.78
CA VAL A 31 -9.99 5.69 -0.36
C VAL A 31 -11.06 4.79 -0.92
N LYS A 32 -10.91 4.51 -2.20
CA LYS A 32 -11.74 3.61 -2.97
C LYS A 32 -10.80 2.78 -3.84
N ASP A 33 -11.12 1.53 -4.07
CA ASP A 33 -10.39 0.65 -5.00
C ASP A 33 -8.86 0.64 -4.79
N VAL A 34 -8.42 0.03 -3.70
CA VAL A 34 -7.00 -0.11 -3.40
C VAL A 34 -6.44 -1.34 -4.11
N THR A 35 -5.33 -1.15 -4.82
CA THR A 35 -4.58 -2.25 -5.43
C THR A 35 -3.18 -2.29 -4.82
N LEU A 36 -2.80 -3.43 -4.31
CA LEU A 36 -1.49 -3.64 -3.71
C LEU A 36 -0.75 -4.67 -4.56
N ASN A 37 0.36 -4.25 -5.16
CA ASN A 37 1.11 -5.08 -6.10
C ASN A 37 2.50 -5.36 -5.54
N LEU A 38 2.81 -6.65 -5.40
CA LEU A 38 4.09 -7.11 -4.87
C LEU A 38 4.78 -7.93 -5.96
N GLU A 39 5.99 -7.55 -6.31
CA GLU A 39 6.75 -8.20 -7.35
C GLU A 39 8.19 -8.42 -6.95
N ALA A 40 8.83 -9.41 -7.55
CA ALA A 40 10.25 -9.68 -7.37
C ALA A 40 10.91 -9.78 -8.73
N GLY A 41 12.10 -9.23 -8.86
CA GLY A 41 12.91 -9.43 -10.05
C GLY A 41 13.42 -10.87 -10.11
N GLU A 42 13.90 -11.29 -11.24
CA GLU A 42 14.37 -12.64 -11.47
C GLU A 42 15.80 -12.66 -12.00
N ALA A 43 16.58 -13.64 -11.54
CA ALA A 43 17.89 -13.91 -12.08
C ALA A 43 17.89 -15.35 -12.62
N ASP A 44 18.47 -15.52 -13.81
CA ASP A 44 18.61 -16.84 -14.40
C ASP A 44 19.83 -17.54 -13.79
N VAL A 45 19.58 -18.62 -13.06
CA VAL A 45 20.64 -19.42 -12.42
C VAL A 45 20.68 -20.82 -13.01
N THR A 46 20.24 -20.97 -14.25
CA THR A 46 20.19 -22.26 -14.93
C THR A 46 21.59 -22.82 -15.17
N THR A 47 21.78 -24.09 -14.84
CA THR A 47 23.02 -24.84 -15.13
C THR A 47 22.66 -26.15 -15.81
N ARG A 48 23.67 -26.83 -16.32
CA ARG A 48 23.49 -28.15 -16.95
C ARG A 48 22.98 -29.18 -15.95
N ALA A 49 23.25 -28.97 -14.66
CA ALA A 49 22.81 -29.90 -13.60
C ALA A 49 21.31 -29.92 -13.43
N ASN A 50 20.59 -28.96 -14.02
CA ASN A 50 19.14 -28.82 -13.87
C ASN A 50 18.35 -29.60 -14.93
N SER A 51 18.98 -30.59 -15.57
CA SER A 51 18.33 -31.55 -16.47
C SER A 51 17.50 -30.92 -17.58
N GLY A 52 17.97 -29.81 -18.14
CA GLY A 52 17.29 -29.12 -19.24
C GLY A 52 16.20 -28.16 -18.80
N TRP A 53 15.99 -27.99 -17.52
CA TRP A 53 15.01 -27.03 -17.00
C TRP A 53 15.67 -25.70 -16.70
N ARG A 54 14.92 -24.65 -16.92
CA ARG A 54 15.36 -23.31 -16.48
C ARG A 54 15.22 -23.19 -14.98
N ALA A 55 16.19 -22.56 -14.35
CA ALA A 55 16.16 -22.26 -12.92
C ALA A 55 16.22 -20.75 -12.73
N THR A 56 15.32 -20.23 -11.90
CA THR A 56 15.18 -18.82 -11.66
C THR A 56 15.27 -18.55 -10.17
N ALA A 57 15.99 -17.48 -9.79
CA ALA A 57 16.07 -17.05 -8.40
C ALA A 57 15.47 -15.65 -8.29
N PRO A 58 14.69 -15.38 -7.24
CA PRO A 58 14.17 -14.03 -7.04
C PRO A 58 15.30 -13.09 -6.59
N THR A 59 15.21 -11.85 -7.06
CA THR A 59 16.18 -10.81 -6.71
C THR A 59 15.51 -9.77 -5.81
N LEU A 60 15.50 -8.51 -6.21
CA LEU A 60 14.89 -7.46 -5.40
C LEU A 60 13.37 -7.50 -5.50
N ARG A 61 12.71 -7.23 -4.39
CA ARG A 61 11.26 -7.17 -4.33
C ARG A 61 10.79 -5.73 -4.37
N GLU A 62 9.64 -5.53 -4.98
CA GLU A 62 9.02 -4.22 -5.10
C GLU A 62 7.59 -4.28 -4.58
N CYS A 63 7.12 -3.17 -4.04
CA CYS A 63 5.75 -3.03 -3.60
C CYS A 63 5.19 -1.72 -4.11
N THR A 64 4.05 -1.78 -4.78
CA THR A 64 3.35 -0.60 -5.29
C THR A 64 1.93 -0.62 -4.77
N CYS A 65 1.49 0.50 -4.23
CA CYS A 65 0.13 0.67 -3.74
C CYS A 65 -0.56 1.73 -4.61
N GLU A 66 -1.66 1.36 -5.23
CA GLU A 66 -2.45 2.27 -6.06
C GLU A 66 -3.85 2.38 -5.48
N PHE A 67 -4.36 3.59 -5.40
CA PHE A 67 -5.71 3.80 -4.88
C PHE A 67 -6.30 5.10 -5.42
N GLU A 68 -7.63 5.19 -5.32
CA GLU A 68 -8.36 6.39 -5.66
C GLU A 68 -8.91 7.03 -4.41
N MET A 69 -8.91 8.35 -4.39
CA MET A 69 -9.46 9.14 -3.29
C MET A 69 -10.46 10.14 -3.82
N VAL A 70 -11.48 10.44 -3.03
CA VAL A 70 -12.36 11.59 -3.30
C VAL A 70 -11.65 12.83 -2.79
N TRP A 71 -11.67 13.90 -3.58
CA TRP A 71 -11.10 15.19 -3.15
C TRP A 71 -11.89 15.71 -1.96
N LYS A 72 -11.22 15.89 -0.84
CA LYS A 72 -11.86 16.32 0.40
C LYS A 72 -10.85 17.09 1.26
N ASP A 73 -10.93 18.41 1.19
CA ASP A 73 -9.97 19.30 1.86
C ASP A 73 -9.87 19.09 3.36
N SER A 74 -10.98 18.74 3.99
CA SER A 74 -11.05 18.60 5.45
C SER A 74 -10.53 17.26 5.95
N ASP A 75 -10.21 16.33 5.07
CA ASP A 75 -9.74 15.02 5.46
C ASP A 75 -8.22 15.03 5.72
N ALA A 76 -7.82 14.65 6.94
CA ALA A 76 -6.40 14.65 7.31
C ALA A 76 -5.58 13.68 6.48
N GLY A 77 -6.15 12.51 6.15
CA GLY A 77 -5.45 11.53 5.33
C GLY A 77 -5.22 12.03 3.91
N PHE A 78 -6.22 12.65 3.32
CA PHE A 78 -6.09 13.24 1.99
C PHE A 78 -4.99 14.30 1.99
N THR A 79 -4.99 15.18 2.99
CA THR A 79 -3.99 16.24 3.12
C THR A 79 -2.59 15.66 3.28
N ALA A 80 -2.45 14.58 4.07
CA ALA A 80 -1.15 13.92 4.27
C ALA A 80 -0.59 13.37 2.97
N VAL A 81 -1.42 12.72 2.16
CA VAL A 81 -1.00 12.17 0.86
C VAL A 81 -0.61 13.30 -0.09
N LYS A 82 -1.42 14.33 -0.17
CA LYS A 82 -1.16 15.48 -1.04
C LYS A 82 0.15 16.17 -0.66
N ASP A 83 0.37 16.43 0.62
CA ASP A 83 1.58 17.08 1.08
C ASP A 83 2.83 16.24 0.88
N ALA A 84 2.71 14.92 1.05
CA ALA A 84 3.83 14.02 0.79
C ALA A 84 4.26 14.09 -0.68
N PHE A 85 3.31 14.17 -1.60
CA PHE A 85 3.63 14.33 -3.01
C PHE A 85 4.26 15.69 -3.30
N LEU A 86 3.67 16.77 -2.79
CA LEU A 86 4.13 18.13 -3.08
C LEU A 86 5.50 18.43 -2.47
N ASN A 87 5.78 17.88 -1.30
CA ASN A 87 7.05 18.09 -0.61
C ASN A 87 8.10 17.04 -0.94
N ALA A 88 7.76 16.07 -1.77
CA ALA A 88 8.65 14.96 -2.14
C ALA A 88 9.16 14.19 -0.92
N THR A 89 8.30 14.01 0.06
CA THR A 89 8.60 13.25 1.27
C THR A 89 7.93 11.87 1.22
N THR A 90 8.38 10.96 2.07
CA THR A 90 7.74 9.64 2.18
C THR A 90 6.55 9.70 3.12
N LEU A 91 5.64 8.78 2.92
CA LEU A 91 4.46 8.60 3.77
C LEU A 91 4.41 7.15 4.20
N LYS A 92 4.26 6.90 5.49
CA LYS A 92 4.13 5.54 5.97
C LYS A 92 2.74 5.00 5.64
N LEU A 93 2.69 3.84 5.01
CA LEU A 93 1.44 3.19 4.64
C LEU A 93 1.45 1.75 5.13
N ALA A 94 0.31 1.28 5.60
CA ALA A 94 0.10 -0.11 5.98
C ALA A 94 -1.21 -0.57 5.34
N GLY A 95 -1.12 -1.52 4.41
CA GLY A 95 -2.30 -2.07 3.76
C GLY A 95 -2.66 -3.41 4.37
N LEU A 96 -3.78 -3.49 5.06
CA LEU A 96 -4.21 -4.69 5.77
C LEU A 96 -5.48 -5.26 5.16
N THR A 97 -5.65 -6.57 5.29
CA THR A 97 -6.85 -7.26 4.80
C THR A 97 -8.09 -6.98 5.66
N GLY A 98 -7.90 -6.35 6.80
CA GLY A 98 -9.00 -5.97 7.69
C GLY A 98 -8.56 -4.94 8.70
N ASP A 99 -9.40 -4.68 9.68
CA ASP A 99 -9.11 -3.71 10.74
C ASP A 99 -7.92 -4.17 11.58
N LYS A 100 -7.07 -3.24 11.98
CA LYS A 100 -5.88 -3.56 12.79
C LYS A 100 -6.24 -4.11 14.17
N GLY A 101 -7.45 -3.90 14.63
CA GLY A 101 -7.95 -4.47 15.87
C GLY A 101 -8.50 -5.88 15.74
N VAL A 102 -8.55 -6.43 14.54
CA VAL A 102 -9.04 -7.77 14.28
C VAL A 102 -7.86 -8.71 14.06
N ALA A 103 -7.91 -9.91 14.63
CA ALA A 103 -6.85 -10.89 14.47
C ALA A 103 -6.71 -11.34 13.02
N ASN A 104 -5.50 -11.62 12.61
CA ASN A 104 -5.15 -12.13 11.28
C ASN A 104 -5.36 -11.14 10.12
N SER A 105 -5.43 -9.86 10.42
CA SER A 105 -5.34 -8.82 9.40
C SER A 105 -3.87 -8.66 9.04
N GLU A 106 -3.52 -8.77 7.77
CA GLU A 106 -2.11 -8.73 7.38
C GLU A 106 -1.87 -7.96 6.10
N GLY A 107 -0.65 -7.50 5.94
CA GLY A 107 -0.19 -6.78 4.78
C GLY A 107 1.13 -6.09 5.02
N PRO A 108 1.69 -5.47 3.98
CA PRO A 108 2.97 -4.78 4.10
C PRO A 108 2.81 -3.44 4.80
N MET A 109 3.84 -3.05 5.52
CA MET A 109 3.95 -1.74 6.15
C MET A 109 5.34 -1.19 5.86
N GLY A 110 5.41 0.04 5.44
CA GLY A 110 6.68 0.69 5.15
C GLY A 110 6.50 2.12 4.72
N ASP A 111 7.62 2.77 4.40
CA ASP A 111 7.62 4.14 3.90
C ASP A 111 7.47 4.12 2.38
N PHE A 112 6.49 4.84 1.87
CA PHE A 112 6.19 4.88 0.44
C PHE A 112 6.42 6.29 -0.10
N SER A 113 6.91 6.36 -1.33
CA SER A 113 7.01 7.62 -2.06
C SER A 113 5.79 7.75 -2.97
N ILE A 114 5.15 8.90 -2.92
CA ILE A 114 3.99 9.14 -3.79
C ILE A 114 4.53 9.58 -5.15
N THR A 115 4.39 8.73 -6.14
CA THR A 115 4.96 8.99 -7.48
C THR A 115 3.95 9.50 -8.48
N ASN A 116 2.66 9.37 -8.20
CA ASN A 116 1.61 9.89 -9.05
C ASN A 116 0.45 10.40 -8.21
N PHE A 117 -0.02 11.59 -8.54
CA PHE A 117 -1.15 12.23 -7.88
C PHE A 117 -1.96 12.93 -8.96
N SER A 118 -2.88 12.20 -9.58
CA SER A 118 -3.64 12.66 -10.75
C SER A 118 -5.08 12.97 -10.37
N ARG A 119 -5.50 14.18 -10.69
CA ARG A 119 -6.85 14.64 -10.38
C ARG A 119 -7.73 14.52 -11.62
N ASN A 120 -8.93 13.96 -11.47
CA ASN A 120 -9.92 13.84 -12.54
C ASN A 120 -11.17 14.63 -12.17
N GLU A 121 -11.55 15.55 -13.03
CA GLU A 121 -12.66 16.48 -12.79
C GLU A 121 -13.79 16.24 -13.78
N ALA A 122 -14.41 15.06 -13.72
CA ALA A 122 -15.55 14.74 -14.57
C ALA A 122 -16.75 15.62 -14.22
N LEU A 123 -17.48 16.06 -15.23
CA LEU A 123 -18.52 17.09 -15.07
C LEU A 123 -19.60 16.71 -14.07
N GLU A 124 -20.06 15.46 -14.10
CA GLU A 124 -21.18 15.00 -13.27
C GLU A 124 -20.74 14.19 -12.06
N GLU A 125 -19.45 14.19 -11.73
CA GLU A 125 -18.92 13.36 -10.65
C GLU A 125 -18.13 14.21 -9.66
N ALA A 126 -17.92 13.66 -8.49
CA ALA A 126 -17.00 14.27 -7.54
C ALA A 126 -15.58 14.27 -8.12
N ILE A 127 -14.77 15.22 -7.70
CA ILE A 127 -13.37 15.22 -8.11
C ILE A 127 -12.67 14.01 -7.49
N MET A 128 -12.06 13.19 -8.31
CA MET A 128 -11.35 12.00 -7.89
C MET A 128 -9.85 12.18 -8.10
N VAL A 129 -9.06 11.55 -7.25
CA VAL A 129 -7.60 11.57 -7.35
C VAL A 129 -7.11 10.13 -7.42
N SER A 130 -6.29 9.85 -8.42
CA SER A 130 -5.60 8.56 -8.55
C SER A 130 -4.20 8.71 -8.00
N VAL A 131 -3.85 7.88 -7.04
CA VAL A 131 -2.56 7.95 -6.34
C VAL A 131 -1.79 6.67 -6.56
N THR A 132 -0.51 6.79 -6.90
CA THR A 132 0.42 5.67 -6.95
C THR A 132 1.53 5.90 -5.92
N ALA A 133 1.71 4.95 -5.04
CA ALA A 133 2.76 4.98 -4.03
C ALA A 133 3.68 3.79 -4.23
N LYS A 134 4.99 4.05 -4.26
CA LYS A 134 5.99 2.99 -4.40
C LYS A 134 6.81 2.90 -3.13
N LEU A 135 7.12 1.67 -2.73
CA LEU A 135 7.86 1.42 -1.50
C LEU A 135 9.26 2.00 -1.58
N ALA A 136 9.58 2.86 -0.60
CA ALA A 136 10.93 3.41 -0.44
C ALA A 136 11.72 2.65 0.62
N LYS A 137 11.05 2.25 1.70
CA LYS A 137 11.69 1.50 2.79
C LYS A 137 10.67 0.53 3.39
N PHE A 138 10.98 -0.76 3.33
CA PHE A 138 10.12 -1.78 3.92
C PHE A 138 10.38 -1.89 5.43
N ASP A 139 9.32 -1.78 6.23
CA ASP A 139 9.43 -1.95 7.68
C ASP A 139 9.18 -3.40 8.08
N GLN A 140 8.01 -3.94 7.75
CA GLN A 140 7.65 -5.29 8.15
C GLN A 140 6.38 -5.74 7.42
N TRP A 141 6.19 -7.05 7.42
CA TRP A 141 4.90 -7.64 7.05
C TRP A 141 4.09 -7.75 8.33
N VAL A 142 3.01 -6.98 8.41
CA VAL A 142 2.19 -6.94 9.62
C VAL A 142 1.19 -8.10 9.60
N LYS A 143 1.06 -8.76 10.73
CA LYS A 143 -0.02 -9.70 10.97
C LYS A 143 -0.54 -9.47 12.38
N THR A 144 -1.79 -9.00 12.47
CA THR A 144 -2.34 -8.57 13.75
C THR A 144 -2.78 -9.74 14.61
N THR A 145 -2.78 -9.53 15.92
CA THR A 145 -3.20 -10.54 16.89
C THR A 145 -4.59 -10.25 17.47
N GLY A 146 -5.23 -9.16 17.07
CA GLY A 146 -6.56 -8.80 17.55
C GLY A 146 -6.57 -8.10 18.89
N VAL A 147 -5.47 -7.46 19.25
CA VAL A 147 -5.35 -6.75 20.52
C VAL A 147 -5.23 -5.27 20.26
#